data_1fd49bf526cfea7fe2532b9a8daa6a21
#
_entry.id   1fd49bf526cfea7fe2532b9a8daa6a21
#
_cell.length_a   1.000
_cell.length_b   1.000
_cell.length_c   1.000
_cell.angle_alpha   90.00
_cell.angle_beta   90.00
_cell.angle_gamma   90.00
#
_symmetry.space_group_name_H-M   'P 1'
#
loop_
_entity.id
_entity.type
_entity.pdbx_description
1 polymer ?
#
loop_
_entity_poly.entity_id
_entity_poly.type
_entity_poly.pdbx_seq_one_letter_code
_entity_poly.pdbx_strand_id
1 'polypeptide(L)'
;MTRRIDWRGTDTLPDRREVLHLQGIPVGVEPSARVVAIFDAAVDAYTETAEPRALLADISREAFAEVFRGEGRNAPVTPIESVAARAGALALFVATVGARVTDRIRDLLAHNEPALAVMLDAVASAAADRLTRRLADRFDRAEDPASRSGLVTLGYSPGYCGWHVSGQRALFAYVGPDAIGVTLNESCLMHPLKSVSGVLAAGPADIHQFTPAWAFCADCRNRTCLTRMRQLPALERTG
;
A
#
# COMPACT_ATOMS: atom_id res chain seq x y z
N MET A 1 -7.11 -16.65 -10.12
CA MET A 1 -7.39 -15.84 -11.33
C MET A 1 -6.98 -14.41 -11.08
N THR A 2 -6.26 -13.74 -12.00
CA THR A 2 -5.87 -12.33 -11.83
C THR A 2 -6.99 -11.42 -12.33
N ARG A 3 -7.41 -10.46 -11.51
CA ARG A 3 -8.46 -9.47 -11.82
C ARG A 3 -7.83 -8.10 -11.97
N ARG A 4 -8.11 -7.40 -13.07
CA ARG A 4 -7.75 -5.99 -13.25
C ARG A 4 -8.86 -5.09 -12.70
N ILE A 5 -8.44 -4.02 -12.05
CA ILE A 5 -9.32 -3.03 -11.45
C ILE A 5 -8.80 -1.65 -11.86
N ASP A 6 -9.67 -0.84 -12.43
CA ASP A 6 -9.35 0.54 -12.84
C ASP A 6 -10.25 1.51 -12.05
N TRP A 7 -9.70 2.69 -11.71
CA TRP A 7 -10.41 3.79 -11.04
C TRP A 7 -10.17 5.11 -11.77
N ARG A 8 -11.01 6.08 -11.52
CA ARG A 8 -10.73 7.47 -11.89
C ARG A 8 -9.81 8.09 -10.84
N GLY A 9 -9.02 9.12 -11.20
CA GLY A 9 -8.18 9.85 -10.27
C GLY A 9 -8.97 10.34 -9.04
N THR A 10 -10.17 10.86 -9.25
CA THR A 10 -11.08 11.31 -8.19
C THR A 10 -11.45 10.22 -7.17
N ASP A 11 -11.50 8.96 -7.58
CA ASP A 11 -11.87 7.85 -6.69
C ASP A 11 -10.74 7.53 -5.70
N THR A 12 -9.52 7.97 -5.97
CA THR A 12 -8.32 7.66 -5.18
C THR A 12 -7.75 8.87 -4.44
N LEU A 13 -8.42 10.03 -4.50
CA LEU A 13 -7.98 11.22 -3.80
C LEU A 13 -7.82 10.95 -2.29
N PRO A 14 -6.66 11.29 -1.70
CA PRO A 14 -6.42 11.15 -0.27
C PRO A 14 -7.15 12.22 0.53
N ASP A 15 -7.25 12.00 1.84
CA ASP A 15 -7.71 13.03 2.76
C ASP A 15 -6.67 14.16 2.84
N ARG A 16 -7.14 15.44 2.85
CA ARG A 16 -6.26 16.61 2.95
C ARG A 16 -5.37 16.57 4.18
N ARG A 17 -5.90 16.12 5.31
CA ARG A 17 -5.14 16.06 6.58
C ARG A 17 -4.01 15.03 6.47
N GLU A 18 -4.25 13.90 5.81
CA GLU A 18 -3.24 12.87 5.57
C GLU A 18 -2.07 13.43 4.75
N VAL A 19 -2.36 14.14 3.66
CA VAL A 19 -1.34 14.76 2.81
C VAL A 19 -0.55 15.85 3.56
N LEU A 20 -1.25 16.74 4.27
CA LEU A 20 -0.61 17.81 5.02
C LEU A 20 0.27 17.27 6.17
N HIS A 21 -0.14 16.18 6.79
CA HIS A 21 0.68 15.48 7.79
C HIS A 21 1.97 14.92 7.18
N LEU A 22 1.92 14.36 5.97
CA LEU A 22 3.12 13.93 5.23
C LEU A 22 4.06 15.09 4.90
N GLN A 23 3.53 16.32 4.78
CA GLN A 23 4.29 17.55 4.59
C GLN A 23 4.80 18.17 5.92
N GLY A 24 4.65 17.46 7.05
CA GLY A 24 5.12 17.91 8.36
C GLY A 24 4.20 18.89 9.08
N ILE A 25 2.98 19.11 8.61
CA ILE A 25 1.99 19.95 9.29
C ILE A 25 1.30 19.09 10.37
N PRO A 26 1.43 19.44 11.66
CA PRO A 26 0.84 18.66 12.73
C PRO A 26 -0.69 18.64 12.67
N VAL A 27 -1.29 17.55 13.19
CA VAL A 27 -2.76 17.47 13.35
C VAL A 27 -3.24 18.60 14.28
N GLY A 28 -4.29 19.31 13.85
CA GLY A 28 -4.88 20.43 14.60
C GLY A 28 -4.27 21.79 14.29
N VAL A 29 -3.21 21.85 13.47
CA VAL A 29 -2.66 23.12 12.96
C VAL A 29 -3.36 23.47 11.65
N GLU A 30 -3.95 24.67 11.59
CA GLU A 30 -4.55 25.17 10.35
C GLU A 30 -3.45 25.64 9.38
N PRO A 31 -3.44 25.12 8.13
CA PRO A 31 -2.48 25.53 7.13
C PRO A 31 -2.74 26.97 6.68
N SER A 32 -1.70 27.68 6.26
CA SER A 32 -1.87 29.00 5.66
C SER A 32 -2.65 28.93 4.34
N ALA A 33 -3.30 30.04 3.96
CA ALA A 33 -4.03 30.11 2.68
C ALA A 33 -3.18 29.75 1.47
N ARG A 34 -1.87 30.05 1.51
CA ARG A 34 -0.93 29.69 0.47
C ARG A 34 -0.74 28.17 0.38
N VAL A 35 -0.63 27.46 1.50
CA VAL A 35 -0.50 26.00 1.54
C VAL A 35 -1.78 25.34 1.03
N VAL A 36 -2.95 25.88 1.41
CA VAL A 36 -4.24 25.39 0.90
C VAL A 36 -4.32 25.53 -0.61
N ALA A 37 -3.98 26.70 -1.16
CA ALA A 37 -3.99 26.92 -2.61
C ALA A 37 -3.04 25.97 -3.37
N ILE A 38 -1.84 25.70 -2.82
CA ILE A 38 -0.90 24.74 -3.42
C ILE A 38 -1.46 23.31 -3.35
N PHE A 39 -2.11 22.95 -2.25
CA PHE A 39 -2.76 21.64 -2.11
C PHE A 39 -3.89 21.48 -3.15
N ASP A 40 -4.76 22.48 -3.29
CA ASP A 40 -5.87 22.43 -4.25
C ASP A 40 -5.34 22.30 -5.69
N ALA A 41 -4.31 23.08 -6.07
CA ALA A 41 -3.65 22.95 -7.36
C ALA A 41 -2.99 21.56 -7.57
N ALA A 42 -2.45 20.97 -6.52
CA ALA A 42 -1.88 19.60 -6.58
C ALA A 42 -2.97 18.53 -6.75
N VAL A 43 -4.14 18.70 -6.14
CA VAL A 43 -5.31 17.82 -6.33
C VAL A 43 -5.83 17.91 -7.75
N ASP A 44 -5.91 19.10 -8.34
CA ASP A 44 -6.31 19.30 -9.73
C ASP A 44 -5.31 18.60 -10.67
N ALA A 45 -4.00 18.86 -10.51
CA ALA A 45 -2.96 18.23 -11.31
C ALA A 45 -2.95 16.69 -11.19
N TYR A 46 -3.20 16.16 -9.97
CA TYR A 46 -3.36 14.74 -9.75
C TYR A 46 -4.57 14.18 -10.51
N THR A 47 -5.72 14.84 -10.39
CA THR A 47 -6.98 14.39 -11.00
C THR A 47 -6.87 14.35 -12.53
N GLU A 48 -6.13 15.29 -13.12
CA GLU A 48 -5.90 15.36 -14.57
C GLU A 48 -4.92 14.29 -15.09
N THR A 49 -3.97 13.86 -14.25
CA THR A 49 -2.86 13.01 -14.68
C THR A 49 -2.93 11.58 -14.14
N ALA A 50 -3.69 11.33 -13.06
CA ALA A 50 -3.77 10.02 -12.46
C ALA A 50 -4.55 9.01 -13.30
N GLU A 51 -3.99 7.83 -13.44
CA GLU A 51 -4.57 6.64 -14.08
C GLU A 51 -4.49 5.45 -13.10
N PRO A 52 -5.25 5.47 -11.98
CA PRO A 52 -5.13 4.45 -10.97
C PRO A 52 -5.64 3.11 -11.45
N ARG A 53 -4.81 2.08 -11.30
CA ARG A 53 -5.13 0.72 -11.71
C ARG A 53 -4.40 -0.29 -10.84
N ALA A 54 -4.97 -1.49 -10.74
CA ALA A 54 -4.38 -2.58 -10.00
C ALA A 54 -4.66 -3.94 -10.64
N LEU A 55 -3.82 -4.90 -10.27
CA LEU A 55 -4.07 -6.33 -10.41
C LEU A 55 -4.23 -6.93 -9.03
N LEU A 56 -5.21 -7.81 -8.89
CA LEU A 56 -5.48 -8.59 -7.70
C LEU A 56 -5.58 -10.07 -8.08
N ALA A 57 -4.74 -10.90 -7.50
CA ALA A 57 -4.64 -12.33 -7.80
C ALA A 57 -4.84 -13.16 -6.53
N ASP A 58 -5.92 -13.93 -6.46
CA ASP A 58 -6.15 -14.86 -5.36
C ASP A 58 -5.02 -15.91 -5.34
N ILE A 59 -4.56 -16.28 -4.14
CA ILE A 59 -3.44 -17.21 -3.97
C ILE A 59 -3.69 -18.16 -2.81
N SER A 60 -3.31 -19.44 -2.97
CA SER A 60 -3.35 -20.39 -1.86
C SER A 60 -2.21 -20.14 -0.86
N ARG A 61 -2.33 -20.68 0.35
CA ARG A 61 -1.27 -20.54 1.37
C ARG A 61 0.05 -21.16 0.92
N GLU A 62 -0.02 -22.31 0.25
CA GLU A 62 1.14 -23.04 -0.28
C GLU A 62 1.85 -22.23 -1.36
N ALA A 63 1.09 -21.71 -2.33
CA ALA A 63 1.65 -20.86 -3.38
C ALA A 63 2.20 -19.56 -2.82
N PHE A 64 1.54 -18.96 -1.81
CA PHE A 64 2.05 -17.76 -1.13
C PHE A 64 3.36 -18.05 -0.39
N ALA A 65 3.51 -19.20 0.26
CA ALA A 65 4.76 -19.57 0.93
C ALA A 65 5.95 -19.62 -0.05
N GLU A 66 5.73 -20.06 -1.30
CA GLU A 66 6.76 -20.02 -2.34
C GLU A 66 7.10 -18.59 -2.78
N VAL A 67 6.07 -17.75 -3.01
CA VAL A 67 6.26 -16.33 -3.36
C VAL A 67 6.96 -15.59 -2.22
N PHE A 68 6.57 -15.86 -0.98
CA PHE A 68 7.15 -15.23 0.20
C PHE A 68 8.62 -15.65 0.38
N ARG A 69 8.93 -16.93 0.22
CA ARG A 69 10.32 -17.44 0.28
C ARG A 69 11.22 -16.70 -0.70
N GLY A 70 10.73 -16.50 -1.94
CA GLY A 70 11.47 -15.79 -2.99
C GLY A 70 12.91 -16.27 -3.10
N GLU A 71 13.87 -15.37 -2.94
CA GLU A 71 15.32 -15.65 -2.99
C GLU A 71 15.91 -16.15 -1.64
N GLY A 72 15.08 -16.46 -0.66
CA GLY A 72 15.54 -16.95 0.65
C GLY A 72 16.23 -15.89 1.51
N ARG A 73 15.97 -14.60 1.27
CA ARG A 73 16.62 -13.46 1.96
C ARG A 73 15.77 -12.83 3.07
N ASN A 74 14.61 -13.41 3.38
CA ASN A 74 13.74 -12.93 4.44
C ASN A 74 14.40 -13.04 5.81
N ALA A 75 13.91 -12.25 6.78
CA ALA A 75 14.31 -12.43 8.17
C ALA A 75 13.98 -13.86 8.63
N PRO A 76 14.81 -14.47 9.49
CA PRO A 76 14.62 -15.87 9.93
C PRO A 76 13.26 -16.13 10.59
N VAL A 77 12.68 -15.12 11.23
CA VAL A 77 11.36 -15.18 11.85
C VAL A 77 10.60 -13.92 11.49
N THR A 78 9.39 -14.06 10.95
CA THR A 78 8.55 -12.94 10.53
C THR A 78 7.10 -13.14 10.95
N PRO A 79 6.34 -12.07 11.23
CA PRO A 79 4.92 -12.20 11.51
C PRO A 79 4.11 -12.63 10.26
N ILE A 80 4.63 -12.39 9.06
CA ILE A 80 3.89 -12.66 7.80
C ILE A 80 3.59 -14.15 7.63
N GLU A 81 4.51 -15.03 8.00
CA GLU A 81 4.28 -16.48 7.94
C GLU A 81 3.13 -16.91 8.84
N SER A 82 3.09 -16.41 10.08
CA SER A 82 2.00 -16.67 11.01
C SER A 82 0.68 -16.08 10.52
N VAL A 83 0.69 -14.86 10.00
CA VAL A 83 -0.48 -14.21 9.41
C VAL A 83 -1.01 -15.04 8.25
N ALA A 84 -0.16 -15.44 7.31
CA ALA A 84 -0.56 -16.20 6.14
C ALA A 84 -1.10 -17.59 6.50
N ALA A 85 -0.47 -18.27 7.48
CA ALA A 85 -0.93 -19.58 7.95
C ALA A 85 -2.32 -19.56 8.56
N ARG A 86 -2.70 -18.44 9.21
CA ARG A 86 -3.98 -18.26 9.90
C ARG A 86 -5.02 -17.48 9.09
N ALA A 87 -4.62 -16.86 7.98
CA ALA A 87 -5.53 -16.14 7.11
C ALA A 87 -6.59 -17.08 6.51
N GLY A 88 -7.84 -16.64 6.47
CA GLY A 88 -8.93 -17.34 5.76
C GLY A 88 -8.81 -17.21 4.25
N ALA A 89 -8.29 -16.07 3.76
CA ALA A 89 -8.05 -15.82 2.34
C ALA A 89 -6.83 -14.93 2.13
N LEU A 90 -6.15 -15.14 1.00
CA LEU A 90 -4.96 -14.39 0.58
C LEU A 90 -5.12 -13.94 -0.88
N ALA A 91 -4.66 -12.73 -1.18
CA ALA A 91 -4.52 -12.27 -2.56
C ALA A 91 -3.25 -11.42 -2.72
N LEU A 92 -2.49 -11.67 -3.78
CA LEU A 92 -1.39 -10.79 -4.17
C LEU A 92 -1.93 -9.59 -4.95
N PHE A 93 -1.28 -8.44 -4.81
CA PHE A 93 -1.66 -7.25 -5.56
C PHE A 93 -0.45 -6.45 -6.02
N VAL A 94 -0.64 -5.75 -7.14
CA VAL A 94 0.19 -4.64 -7.60
C VAL A 94 -0.75 -3.53 -8.03
N ALA A 95 -0.50 -2.30 -7.58
CA ALA A 95 -1.30 -1.13 -7.91
C ALA A 95 -0.42 0.08 -8.19
N THR A 96 -0.90 0.98 -9.03
CA THR A 96 -0.21 2.22 -9.42
C THR A 96 -1.21 3.36 -9.58
N VAL A 97 -0.76 4.60 -9.37
CA VAL A 97 -1.51 5.79 -9.76
C VAL A 97 -1.18 6.22 -11.21
N GLY A 98 -0.30 5.50 -11.89
CA GLY A 98 0.11 5.77 -13.27
C GLY A 98 1.39 6.60 -13.41
N ALA A 99 2.00 6.55 -14.59
CA ALA A 99 3.27 7.23 -14.89
C ALA A 99 3.09 8.75 -15.06
N ARG A 100 1.97 9.20 -15.64
CA ARG A 100 1.72 10.61 -15.97
C ARG A 100 1.82 11.55 -14.76
N VAL A 101 1.46 11.07 -13.54
CA VAL A 101 1.63 11.84 -12.31
C VAL A 101 3.11 12.10 -12.03
N THR A 102 3.97 11.07 -12.19
CA THR A 102 5.42 11.20 -11.99
C THR A 102 6.05 12.12 -13.05
N ASP A 103 5.58 12.04 -14.29
CA ASP A 103 6.02 12.93 -15.37
C ASP A 103 5.63 14.38 -15.06
N ARG A 104 4.40 14.62 -14.60
CA ARG A 104 3.94 15.96 -14.19
C ARG A 104 4.78 16.54 -13.03
N ILE A 105 5.13 15.72 -12.04
CA ILE A 105 6.03 16.15 -10.95
C ILE A 105 7.38 16.60 -11.50
N ARG A 106 7.95 15.84 -12.44
CA ARG A 106 9.22 16.16 -13.08
C ARG A 106 9.14 17.46 -13.89
N ASP A 107 8.06 17.64 -14.65
CA ASP A 107 7.81 18.86 -15.42
C ASP A 107 7.70 20.10 -14.53
N LEU A 108 6.99 20.01 -13.40
CA LEU A 108 6.90 21.10 -12.43
C LEU A 108 8.27 21.50 -11.88
N LEU A 109 9.11 20.52 -11.56
CA LEU A 109 10.49 20.81 -11.12
C LEU A 109 11.31 21.49 -12.22
N ALA A 110 11.19 21.04 -13.46
CA ALA A 110 11.89 21.64 -14.61
C ALA A 110 11.45 23.10 -14.89
N HIS A 111 10.20 23.44 -14.56
CA HIS A 111 9.64 24.79 -14.71
C HIS A 111 9.77 25.66 -13.47
N ASN A 112 10.60 25.27 -12.49
CA ASN A 112 10.85 26.00 -11.24
C ASN A 112 9.61 26.18 -10.36
N GLU A 113 8.75 25.16 -10.31
CA GLU A 113 7.56 25.08 -9.45
C GLU A 113 7.70 24.02 -8.33
N PRO A 114 8.77 24.07 -7.49
CA PRO A 114 9.08 22.99 -6.56
C PRO A 114 8.03 22.82 -5.47
N ALA A 115 7.36 23.88 -5.03
CA ALA A 115 6.34 23.79 -3.99
C ALA A 115 5.14 22.96 -4.45
N LEU A 116 4.67 23.17 -5.69
CA LEU A 116 3.59 22.39 -6.28
C LEU A 116 4.05 20.95 -6.58
N ALA A 117 5.27 20.76 -7.09
CA ALA A 117 5.83 19.45 -7.35
C ALA A 117 5.88 18.58 -6.08
N VAL A 118 6.38 19.11 -4.96
CA VAL A 118 6.47 18.42 -3.68
C VAL A 118 5.07 18.11 -3.11
N MET A 119 4.12 19.03 -3.26
CA MET A 119 2.74 18.78 -2.82
C MET A 119 2.07 17.69 -3.68
N LEU A 120 2.25 17.73 -5.00
CA LEU A 120 1.73 16.70 -5.90
C LEU A 120 2.37 15.33 -5.61
N ASP A 121 3.66 15.30 -5.27
CA ASP A 121 4.36 14.09 -4.84
C ASP A 121 3.72 13.49 -3.58
N ALA A 122 3.36 14.33 -2.60
CA ALA A 122 2.70 13.90 -1.38
C ALA A 122 1.27 13.40 -1.63
N VAL A 123 0.49 14.12 -2.47
CA VAL A 123 -0.85 13.68 -2.91
C VAL A 123 -0.77 12.31 -3.57
N ALA A 124 0.16 12.12 -4.52
CA ALA A 124 0.33 10.87 -5.25
C ALA A 124 0.79 9.72 -4.35
N SER A 125 1.64 9.99 -3.34
CA SER A 125 2.07 9.00 -2.35
C SER A 125 0.90 8.52 -1.49
N ALA A 126 0.13 9.46 -0.93
CA ALA A 126 -1.05 9.15 -0.13
C ALA A 126 -2.14 8.43 -0.96
N ALA A 127 -2.29 8.80 -2.24
CA ALA A 127 -3.20 8.12 -3.16
C ALA A 127 -2.75 6.67 -3.43
N ALA A 128 -1.46 6.41 -3.61
CA ALA A 128 -0.94 5.06 -3.78
C ALA A 128 -1.19 4.19 -2.54
N ASP A 129 -0.99 4.73 -1.33
CA ASP A 129 -1.32 4.03 -0.09
C ASP A 129 -2.83 3.75 0.03
N ARG A 130 -3.67 4.70 -0.43
CA ARG A 130 -5.13 4.53 -0.45
C ARG A 130 -5.58 3.40 -1.38
N LEU A 131 -4.85 3.13 -2.47
CA LEU A 131 -5.14 1.99 -3.35
C LEU A 131 -5.11 0.66 -2.60
N THR A 132 -4.17 0.46 -1.68
CA THR A 132 -4.12 -0.76 -0.85
C THR A 132 -5.38 -0.92 0.00
N ARG A 133 -5.86 0.16 0.62
CA ARG A 133 -7.12 0.15 1.40
C ARG A 133 -8.32 -0.16 0.51
N ARG A 134 -8.41 0.47 -0.65
CA ARG A 134 -9.49 0.20 -1.62
C ARG A 134 -9.47 -1.22 -2.17
N LEU A 135 -8.29 -1.79 -2.34
CA LEU A 135 -8.15 -3.19 -2.73
C LEU A 135 -8.61 -4.13 -1.61
N ALA A 136 -8.27 -3.82 -0.34
CA ALA A 136 -8.76 -4.57 0.81
C ALA A 136 -10.30 -4.53 0.89
N ASP A 137 -10.90 -3.33 0.79
CA ASP A 137 -12.36 -3.17 0.77
C ASP A 137 -13.02 -3.97 -0.37
N ARG A 138 -12.37 -4.03 -1.53
CA ARG A 138 -12.89 -4.76 -2.69
C ARG A 138 -12.68 -6.27 -2.56
N PHE A 139 -11.59 -6.68 -1.96
CA PHE A 139 -11.31 -8.07 -1.64
C PHE A 139 -12.34 -8.61 -0.64
N ASP A 140 -12.70 -7.79 0.36
CA ASP A 140 -13.73 -8.12 1.34
C ASP A 140 -15.13 -8.28 0.74
N ARG A 141 -15.46 -7.52 -0.31
CA ARG A 141 -16.77 -7.58 -0.97
C ARG A 141 -16.90 -8.71 -1.99
N ALA A 142 -15.81 -9.30 -2.43
CA ALA A 142 -15.82 -10.31 -3.50
C ALA A 142 -16.26 -11.69 -3.02
N GLU A 143 -16.34 -11.91 -1.71
CA GLU A 143 -16.88 -13.14 -1.10
C GLU A 143 -18.21 -12.86 -0.38
N ASP A 144 -18.93 -13.93 -0.07
CA ASP A 144 -20.22 -13.84 0.63
C ASP A 144 -20.07 -13.01 1.92
N PRO A 145 -20.82 -11.89 2.07
CA PRO A 145 -20.76 -11.05 3.28
C PRO A 145 -21.02 -11.82 4.59
N ALA A 146 -21.78 -12.91 4.53
CA ALA A 146 -22.09 -13.75 5.70
C ALA A 146 -20.86 -14.55 6.18
N SER A 147 -19.95 -14.92 5.29
CA SER A 147 -18.76 -15.70 5.61
C SER A 147 -17.60 -14.84 6.15
N ARG A 148 -17.69 -13.50 6.04
CA ARG A 148 -16.63 -12.55 6.44
C ARG A 148 -16.98 -11.68 7.64
N SER A 149 -18.11 -11.90 8.30
CA SER A 149 -18.44 -11.17 9.52
C SER A 149 -17.34 -11.34 10.57
N GLY A 150 -16.73 -10.22 11.00
CA GLY A 150 -15.64 -10.21 11.99
C GLY A 150 -14.23 -10.42 11.43
N LEU A 151 -14.05 -10.56 10.12
CA LEU A 151 -12.71 -10.62 9.51
C LEU A 151 -12.17 -9.21 9.25
N VAL A 152 -10.85 -9.10 9.34
CA VAL A 152 -10.08 -7.88 9.00
C VAL A 152 -9.13 -8.22 7.87
N THR A 153 -9.08 -7.37 6.85
CA THR A 153 -8.12 -7.52 5.75
C THR A 153 -7.05 -6.45 5.82
N LEU A 154 -5.79 -6.87 5.92
CA LEU A 154 -4.64 -5.96 5.89
C LEU A 154 -3.65 -6.36 4.80
N GLY A 155 -2.96 -5.32 4.26
CA GLY A 155 -1.88 -5.46 3.29
C GLY A 155 -0.51 -5.54 3.94
N TYR A 156 0.34 -6.43 3.42
CA TYR A 156 1.75 -6.59 3.77
C TYR A 156 2.59 -6.52 2.49
N SER A 157 3.70 -5.79 2.53
CA SER A 157 4.52 -5.52 1.35
C SER A 157 5.95 -6.00 1.53
N PRO A 158 6.63 -6.45 0.46
CA PRO A 158 8.08 -6.63 0.47
C PRO A 158 8.80 -5.36 0.91
N GLY A 159 9.88 -5.50 1.69
CA GLY A 159 10.58 -4.39 2.35
C GLY A 159 10.11 -4.11 3.78
N TYR A 160 9.02 -4.75 4.24
CA TYR A 160 8.45 -4.59 5.59
C TYR A 160 8.26 -5.93 6.30
N CYS A 161 8.16 -5.89 7.63
CA CYS A 161 7.85 -7.06 8.47
C CYS A 161 8.76 -8.27 8.22
N GLY A 162 10.02 -8.06 7.88
CA GLY A 162 10.98 -9.12 7.59
C GLY A 162 10.87 -9.76 6.20
N TRP A 163 9.90 -9.36 5.38
CA TRP A 163 9.83 -9.77 3.98
C TRP A 163 10.83 -8.95 3.16
N HIS A 164 11.88 -9.61 2.66
CA HIS A 164 12.94 -8.92 1.92
C HIS A 164 12.39 -8.28 0.63
N VAL A 165 12.92 -7.11 0.26
CA VAL A 165 12.45 -6.36 -0.91
C VAL A 165 12.55 -7.15 -2.22
N SER A 166 13.51 -8.07 -2.34
CA SER A 166 13.63 -8.96 -3.51
C SER A 166 12.44 -9.92 -3.68
N GLY A 167 11.62 -10.11 -2.66
CA GLY A 167 10.36 -10.85 -2.76
C GLY A 167 9.40 -10.25 -3.78
N GLN A 168 9.59 -8.98 -4.17
CA GLN A 168 8.86 -8.37 -5.27
C GLN A 168 9.04 -9.13 -6.60
N ARG A 169 10.20 -9.74 -6.86
CA ARG A 169 10.42 -10.49 -8.11
C ARG A 169 9.49 -11.69 -8.23
N ALA A 170 9.37 -12.48 -7.16
CA ALA A 170 8.46 -13.64 -7.14
C ALA A 170 6.99 -13.20 -7.20
N LEU A 171 6.63 -12.10 -6.48
CA LEU A 171 5.31 -11.50 -6.53
C LEU A 171 4.95 -11.03 -7.95
N PHE A 172 5.87 -10.34 -8.63
CA PHE A 172 5.68 -9.84 -9.99
C PHE A 172 5.55 -10.98 -11.01
N ALA A 173 6.36 -12.02 -10.87
CA ALA A 173 6.25 -13.22 -11.71
C ALA A 173 4.88 -13.90 -11.57
N TYR A 174 4.27 -13.85 -10.37
CA TYR A 174 2.95 -14.44 -10.14
C TYR A 174 1.81 -13.55 -10.67
N VAL A 175 1.87 -12.23 -10.44
CA VAL A 175 0.78 -11.30 -10.73
C VAL A 175 0.77 -10.85 -12.20
N GLY A 176 1.93 -10.68 -12.83
CA GLY A 176 2.08 -10.19 -14.21
C GLY A 176 1.76 -8.69 -14.38
N PRO A 177 2.36 -7.77 -13.60
CA PRO A 177 1.95 -6.38 -13.54
C PRO A 177 2.32 -5.54 -14.77
N ASP A 178 3.05 -6.10 -15.75
CA ASP A 178 3.24 -5.49 -17.06
C ASP A 178 1.90 -5.15 -17.74
N ALA A 179 0.85 -5.94 -17.47
CA ALA A 179 -0.51 -5.72 -17.96
C ALA A 179 -1.12 -4.38 -17.51
N ILE A 180 -0.56 -3.75 -16.48
CA ILE A 180 -0.93 -2.41 -15.99
C ILE A 180 0.23 -1.41 -16.09
N GLY A 181 1.29 -1.75 -16.82
CA GLY A 181 2.45 -0.89 -17.06
C GLY A 181 3.33 -0.70 -15.83
N VAL A 182 3.38 -1.68 -14.90
CA VAL A 182 4.26 -1.64 -13.73
C VAL A 182 5.38 -2.65 -13.90
N THR A 183 6.63 -2.19 -13.79
CA THR A 183 7.84 -3.00 -13.94
C THR A 183 8.74 -2.85 -12.71
N LEU A 184 9.73 -3.73 -12.58
CA LEU A 184 10.80 -3.65 -11.58
C LEU A 184 12.14 -3.39 -12.25
N ASN A 185 12.96 -2.54 -11.62
CA ASN A 185 14.38 -2.47 -11.96
C ASN A 185 15.20 -3.53 -11.18
N GLU A 186 16.51 -3.57 -11.42
CA GLU A 186 17.43 -4.52 -10.76
C GLU A 186 17.44 -4.42 -9.22
N SER A 187 17.21 -3.22 -8.69
CA SER A 187 17.11 -2.95 -7.25
C SER A 187 15.71 -3.22 -6.66
N CYS A 188 14.82 -3.83 -7.43
CA CYS A 188 13.41 -4.07 -7.04
C CYS A 188 12.61 -2.78 -6.79
N LEU A 189 13.01 -1.65 -7.40
CA LEU A 189 12.21 -0.44 -7.38
C LEU A 189 11.17 -0.50 -8.50
N MET A 190 9.91 -0.23 -8.15
CA MET A 190 8.80 -0.21 -9.10
C MET A 190 8.86 1.04 -10.00
N HIS A 191 8.52 0.86 -11.26
CA HIS A 191 8.23 1.93 -12.18
C HIS A 191 6.81 1.72 -12.76
N PRO A 192 5.92 2.73 -12.68
CA PRO A 192 6.06 4.07 -12.08
C PRO A 192 6.34 4.06 -10.57
N LEU A 193 7.01 5.12 -10.06
CA LEU A 193 7.40 5.22 -8.63
C LEU A 193 6.22 5.21 -7.65
N LYS A 194 5.07 5.77 -8.06
CA LYS A 194 3.86 5.82 -7.24
C LYS A 194 3.04 4.55 -7.43
N SER A 195 3.67 3.43 -7.07
CA SER A 195 3.12 2.08 -7.12
C SER A 195 3.31 1.38 -5.77
N VAL A 196 2.43 0.44 -5.48
CA VAL A 196 2.46 -0.40 -4.28
C VAL A 196 2.22 -1.86 -4.67
N SER A 197 2.83 -2.79 -3.93
CA SER A 197 2.65 -4.22 -4.14
C SER A 197 2.64 -4.96 -2.81
N GLY A 198 2.03 -6.13 -2.76
CA GLY A 198 2.00 -6.92 -1.54
C GLY A 198 1.01 -8.07 -1.57
N VAL A 199 0.71 -8.57 -0.39
CA VAL A 199 -0.34 -9.54 -0.13
C VAL A 199 -1.43 -8.91 0.75
N LEU A 200 -2.68 -9.11 0.39
CA LEU A 200 -3.82 -8.92 1.28
C LEU A 200 -4.06 -10.22 2.03
N ALA A 201 -4.16 -10.14 3.34
CA ALA A 201 -4.52 -11.26 4.20
C ALA A 201 -5.81 -10.93 4.94
N ALA A 202 -6.84 -11.74 4.72
CA ALA A 202 -8.13 -11.63 5.40
C ALA A 202 -8.23 -12.70 6.49
N GLY A 203 -8.55 -12.30 7.71
CA GLY A 203 -8.66 -13.23 8.83
C GLY A 203 -9.18 -12.56 10.10
N PRO A 204 -9.33 -13.29 11.21
CA PRO A 204 -9.66 -12.70 12.50
C PRO A 204 -8.67 -11.59 12.88
N ALA A 205 -9.13 -10.55 13.57
CA ALA A 205 -8.30 -9.38 13.92
C ALA A 205 -7.00 -9.74 14.65
N ASP A 206 -7.01 -10.82 15.43
CA ASP A 206 -5.87 -11.28 16.22
C ASP A 206 -4.68 -11.79 15.38
N ILE A 207 -4.90 -12.26 14.14
CA ILE A 207 -3.78 -12.65 13.28
C ILE A 207 -2.89 -11.46 12.91
N HIS A 208 -3.45 -10.26 12.94
CA HIS A 208 -2.77 -9.01 12.61
C HIS A 208 -2.15 -8.31 13.81
N GLN A 209 -2.36 -8.86 15.02
CA GLN A 209 -1.80 -8.35 16.27
C GLN A 209 -0.51 -9.11 16.59
N PHE A 210 0.61 -8.44 16.50
CA PHE A 210 1.91 -8.99 16.89
C PHE A 210 2.71 -7.94 17.67
N THR A 211 3.47 -8.39 18.65
CA THR A 211 4.31 -7.49 19.42
C THR A 211 5.42 -6.93 18.55
N PRO A 212 5.66 -5.61 18.50
CA PRO A 212 6.72 -5.00 17.68
C PRO A 212 8.12 -5.23 18.32
N ALA A 213 8.41 -6.48 18.70
CA ALA A 213 9.66 -6.88 19.35
C ALA A 213 10.69 -7.46 18.37
N TRP A 214 10.40 -7.39 17.07
CA TRP A 214 11.28 -7.89 16.02
C TRP A 214 12.43 -6.89 15.76
N ALA A 215 13.64 -7.38 15.52
CA ALA A 215 14.79 -6.52 15.21
C ALA A 215 14.50 -5.52 14.07
N PHE A 216 13.82 -5.96 13.00
CA PHE A 216 13.41 -5.09 11.90
C PHE A 216 12.35 -4.04 12.27
N CYS A 217 11.63 -4.19 13.40
CA CYS A 217 10.68 -3.17 13.87
C CYS A 217 11.40 -2.00 14.53
N ALA A 218 12.55 -2.20 15.13
CA ALA A 218 13.34 -1.13 15.77
C ALA A 218 13.78 -0.07 14.76
N ASP A 219 14.15 -0.50 13.54
CA ASP A 219 14.59 0.37 12.47
C ASP A 219 13.46 0.78 11.51
N CYS A 220 12.26 0.24 11.71
CA CYS A 220 11.12 0.48 10.82
C CYS A 220 10.56 1.89 10.99
N ARG A 221 10.58 2.67 9.91
CA ARG A 221 10.01 4.03 9.88
C ARG A 221 8.52 4.07 9.57
N ASN A 222 7.88 2.92 9.33
CA ASN A 222 6.45 2.85 9.02
C ASN A 222 5.60 3.00 10.29
N ARG A 223 5.38 4.26 10.71
CA ARG A 223 4.56 4.58 11.88
C ARG A 223 3.08 4.20 11.70
N THR A 224 2.59 4.10 10.46
CA THR A 224 1.21 3.72 10.17
C THR A 224 0.92 2.27 10.56
N CYS A 225 1.90 1.38 10.48
CA CYS A 225 1.79 0.00 10.93
C CYS A 225 1.46 -0.09 12.43
N LEU A 226 2.21 0.62 13.28
CA LEU A 226 2.00 0.64 14.73
C LEU A 226 0.65 1.25 15.10
N THR A 227 0.26 2.35 14.44
CA THR A 227 -1.04 2.99 14.66
C THR A 227 -2.19 2.08 14.26
N ARG A 228 -2.06 1.41 13.11
CA ARG A 228 -3.03 0.45 12.62
C ARG A 228 -3.21 -0.74 13.58
N MET A 229 -2.11 -1.29 14.10
CA MET A 229 -2.19 -2.39 15.07
C MET A 229 -2.84 -1.99 16.39
N ARG A 230 -2.66 -0.72 16.82
CA ARG A 230 -3.32 -0.19 18.03
C ARG A 230 -4.82 0.03 17.86
N GLN A 231 -5.29 0.22 16.63
CA GLN A 231 -6.70 0.43 16.29
C GLN A 231 -7.49 -0.88 16.13
N LEU A 232 -6.80 -2.01 16.01
CA LEU A 232 -7.46 -3.32 16.01
C LEU A 232 -8.08 -3.58 17.39
N PRO A 233 -9.29 -4.19 17.46
CA PRO A 233 -9.90 -4.54 18.74
C PRO A 233 -8.91 -5.33 19.60
N ALA A 234 -8.68 -4.89 20.83
CA ALA A 234 -7.89 -5.65 21.76
C ALA A 234 -8.61 -6.98 22.02
N LEU A 235 -7.94 -8.10 21.78
CA LEU A 235 -8.42 -9.38 22.28
C LEU A 235 -8.44 -9.28 23.82
N GLU A 236 -9.61 -9.50 24.39
CA GLU A 236 -9.71 -9.82 25.79
C GLU A 236 -8.75 -10.99 26.04
N ARG A 237 -7.72 -10.76 26.83
CA ARG A 237 -6.84 -11.82 27.31
C ARG A 237 -7.68 -12.70 28.22
N THR A 238 -8.32 -13.71 27.66
CA THR A 238 -8.83 -14.82 28.45
C THR A 238 -7.62 -15.49 29.07
N GLY A 239 -7.53 -15.36 30.38
CA GLY A 239 -6.51 -15.90 31.27
C GLY A 239 -6.41 -17.43 31.25
#